data_472731258da3efc0c025c65d062879dd
#
_entry.id   472731258da3efc0c025c65d062879dd
#
_cell.length_a   1.000
_cell.length_b   1.000
_cell.length_c   1.000
_cell.angle_alpha   90.00
_cell.angle_beta   90.00
_cell.angle_gamma   90.00
#
_symmetry.space_group_name_H-M   'P 1'
#
loop_
_entity.id
_entity.type
_entity.pdbx_description
1 polymer ?
#
loop_
_entity_poly.entity_id
_entity_poly.type
_entity_poly.pdbx_seq_one_letter_code
_entity_poly.pdbx_strand_id
1 'polypeptide(L)'
;MKETDIKDRLYQQFSRIGKCLSSDKRLEIMDILSNGPKSVEGLATQTGMNVANVSRHLQILLDAKLVKCCKKGTYVIYSIGDPLVIEFLSSLWKICEDRLSDIKQIKTELELQYPEVQTITKHDLLEKMKKRLLFF
;
A
#
# COMPACT_ATOMS: atom_id res chain seq x y z
N MET A 1 -22.44 31.09 2.02
CA MET A 1 -22.05 29.77 2.52
C MET A 1 -21.47 29.94 3.90
N LYS A 2 -21.99 29.22 4.87
CA LYS A 2 -21.52 29.30 6.26
C LYS A 2 -20.13 28.66 6.38
N GLU A 3 -19.32 29.17 7.29
CA GLU A 3 -18.00 28.64 7.61
C GLU A 3 -18.04 27.15 7.97
N THR A 4 -19.09 26.72 8.69
CA THR A 4 -19.37 25.32 9.03
C THR A 4 -19.53 24.43 7.79
N ASP A 5 -20.21 24.92 6.75
CA ASP A 5 -20.45 24.17 5.52
C ASP A 5 -19.14 23.93 4.75
N ILE A 6 -18.28 24.93 4.72
CA ILE A 6 -16.97 24.84 4.07
C ILE A 6 -16.08 23.84 4.82
N LYS A 7 -16.08 23.91 6.14
CA LYS A 7 -15.33 23.00 7.01
C LYS A 7 -15.80 21.55 6.82
N ASP A 8 -17.11 21.32 6.82
CA ASP A 8 -17.67 19.97 6.64
C ASP A 8 -17.28 19.40 5.28
N ARG A 9 -17.34 20.21 4.23
CA ARG A 9 -16.93 19.80 2.88
C ARG A 9 -15.44 19.43 2.84
N LEU A 10 -14.60 20.19 3.54
CA LEU A 10 -13.16 19.92 3.62
C LEU A 10 -12.88 18.55 4.27
N TYR A 11 -13.52 18.28 5.41
CA TYR A 11 -13.33 17.00 6.10
C TYR A 11 -13.93 15.82 5.33
N GLN A 12 -14.99 16.04 4.57
CA GLN A 12 -15.52 15.02 3.67
C GLN A 12 -14.48 14.62 2.61
N GLN A 13 -13.71 15.59 2.10
CA GLN A 13 -12.64 15.30 1.14
C GLN A 13 -11.47 14.52 1.81
N PHE A 14 -11.08 14.92 3.03
CA PHE A 14 -10.08 14.18 3.78
C PHE A 14 -10.52 12.73 4.00
N SER A 15 -11.79 12.52 4.33
CA SER A 15 -12.31 11.18 4.58
C SER A 15 -12.33 10.29 3.33
N ARG A 16 -12.33 10.86 2.13
CA ARG A 16 -12.22 10.08 0.90
C ARG A 16 -10.90 9.31 0.86
N ILE A 17 -9.81 9.95 1.22
CA ILE A 17 -8.50 9.29 1.31
C ILE A 17 -8.53 8.22 2.42
N GLY A 18 -9.05 8.57 3.60
CA GLY A 18 -9.17 7.62 4.69
C GLY A 18 -9.96 6.36 4.32
N LYS A 19 -11.06 6.53 3.60
CA LYS A 19 -11.88 5.40 3.13
C LYS A 19 -11.13 4.51 2.14
N CYS A 20 -10.31 5.09 1.27
CA CYS A 20 -9.46 4.32 0.37
C CYS A 20 -8.49 3.42 1.14
N LEU A 21 -8.00 3.90 2.28
CA LEU A 21 -7.02 3.19 3.10
C LEU A 21 -7.66 2.20 4.07
N SER A 22 -8.97 2.16 4.19
CA SER A 22 -9.68 1.25 5.11
C SER A 22 -9.96 -0.12 4.49
N SER A 23 -9.08 -0.59 3.64
CA SER A 23 -9.17 -1.90 2.98
C SER A 23 -7.80 -2.56 3.02
N ASP A 24 -7.73 -3.76 3.59
CA ASP A 24 -6.50 -4.55 3.65
C ASP A 24 -5.96 -4.84 2.24
N LYS A 25 -6.84 -5.13 1.29
CA LYS A 25 -6.44 -5.42 -0.09
C LYS A 25 -5.89 -4.20 -0.82
N ARG A 26 -6.47 -3.03 -0.60
CA ARG A 26 -5.94 -1.78 -1.18
C ARG A 26 -4.60 -1.40 -0.56
N LEU A 27 -4.43 -1.60 0.74
CA LEU A 27 -3.14 -1.39 1.41
C LEU A 27 -2.07 -2.33 0.86
N GLU A 28 -2.41 -3.60 0.65
CA GLU A 28 -1.51 -4.58 0.05
C GLU A 28 -1.08 -4.17 -1.36
N ILE A 29 -2.03 -3.76 -2.19
CA ILE A 29 -1.75 -3.26 -3.55
C ILE A 29 -0.79 -2.07 -3.50
N MET A 30 -1.08 -1.09 -2.65
CA MET A 30 -0.22 0.10 -2.52
C MET A 30 1.17 -0.27 -2.03
N ASP A 31 1.27 -1.20 -1.11
CA ASP A 31 2.54 -1.71 -0.60
C ASP A 31 3.37 -2.36 -1.72
N ILE A 32 2.74 -3.19 -2.54
CA ILE A 32 3.40 -3.82 -3.68
C ILE A 32 3.88 -2.74 -4.67
N LEU A 33 3.02 -1.79 -5.00
CA LEU A 33 3.35 -0.70 -5.92
C LEU A 33 4.42 0.24 -5.38
N SER A 34 4.58 0.30 -4.07
CA SER A 34 5.66 1.10 -3.47
C SER A 34 7.05 0.53 -3.79
N ASN A 35 7.13 -0.73 -4.17
CA ASN A 35 8.37 -1.39 -4.59
C ASN A 35 8.62 -1.30 -6.10
N GLY A 36 7.68 -0.83 -6.85
CA GLY A 36 7.84 -0.64 -8.29
C GLY A 36 6.53 -0.85 -9.06
N PRO A 37 6.48 -0.40 -10.32
CA PRO A 37 5.28 -0.53 -11.15
C PRO A 37 4.90 -1.99 -11.40
N LYS A 38 3.59 -2.23 -11.55
CA LYS A 38 3.03 -3.57 -11.82
C LYS A 38 1.83 -3.47 -12.78
N SER A 39 1.64 -4.51 -13.57
CA SER A 39 0.42 -4.71 -14.33
C SER A 39 -0.71 -5.23 -13.42
N VAL A 40 -1.94 -5.17 -13.90
CA VAL A 40 -3.09 -5.75 -13.19
C VAL A 40 -2.88 -7.24 -12.96
N GLU A 41 -2.39 -7.94 -13.97
CA GLU A 41 -2.10 -9.39 -13.91
C GLU A 41 -1.03 -9.70 -12.87
N GLY A 42 0.02 -8.89 -12.82
CA GLY A 42 1.08 -9.02 -11.81
C GLY A 42 0.56 -8.82 -10.40
N LEU A 43 -0.31 -7.83 -10.19
CA LEU A 43 -0.95 -7.59 -8.90
C LEU A 43 -1.89 -8.73 -8.52
N ALA A 44 -2.66 -9.25 -9.47
CA ALA A 44 -3.53 -10.39 -9.23
C ALA A 44 -2.74 -11.62 -8.77
N THR A 45 -1.62 -11.89 -9.41
CA THR A 45 -0.75 -13.01 -9.05
C THR A 45 -0.17 -12.83 -7.65
N GLN A 46 0.34 -11.65 -7.33
CA GLN A 46 0.98 -11.40 -6.03
C GLN A 46 0.00 -11.35 -4.86
N THR A 47 -1.22 -10.86 -5.09
CA THR A 47 -2.22 -10.73 -4.03
C THR A 47 -3.10 -11.97 -3.88
N GLY A 48 -3.11 -12.85 -4.87
CA GLY A 48 -4.02 -13.99 -4.91
C GLY A 48 -5.46 -13.62 -5.26
N MET A 49 -5.71 -12.36 -5.63
CA MET A 49 -7.03 -11.91 -6.05
C MET A 49 -7.22 -12.14 -7.56
N ASN A 50 -8.49 -12.23 -8.00
CA ASN A 50 -8.77 -12.24 -9.42
C ASN A 50 -8.60 -10.84 -10.03
N VAL A 51 -8.43 -10.79 -11.36
CA VAL A 51 -8.17 -9.55 -12.10
C VAL A 51 -9.30 -8.53 -11.91
N ALA A 52 -10.56 -8.99 -11.89
CA ALA A 52 -11.71 -8.10 -11.74
C ALA A 52 -11.70 -7.37 -10.39
N ASN A 53 -11.36 -8.07 -9.31
CA ASN A 53 -11.25 -7.47 -7.98
C ASN A 53 -10.09 -6.49 -7.89
N VAL A 54 -8.94 -6.85 -8.44
CA VAL A 54 -7.77 -5.95 -8.49
C VAL A 54 -8.13 -4.68 -9.26
N SER A 55 -8.76 -4.81 -10.42
CA SER A 55 -9.18 -3.68 -11.25
C SER A 55 -10.11 -2.74 -10.50
N ARG A 56 -11.05 -3.29 -9.74
CA ARG A 56 -11.98 -2.50 -8.94
C ARG A 56 -11.27 -1.71 -7.85
N HIS A 57 -10.35 -2.34 -7.14
CA HIS A 57 -9.54 -1.66 -6.11
C HIS A 57 -8.65 -0.57 -6.73
N LEU A 58 -8.04 -0.88 -7.87
CA LEU A 58 -7.20 0.09 -8.58
C LEU A 58 -8.01 1.29 -9.06
N GLN A 59 -9.25 1.08 -9.51
CA GLN A 59 -10.11 2.19 -9.92
C GLN A 59 -10.41 3.14 -8.76
N ILE A 60 -10.67 2.59 -7.57
CA ILE A 60 -10.88 3.40 -6.36
C ILE A 60 -9.62 4.20 -6.03
N LEU A 61 -8.46 3.59 -6.13
CA LEU A 61 -7.17 4.25 -5.86
C LEU A 61 -6.84 5.33 -6.90
N LEU A 62 -7.16 5.08 -8.17
CA LEU A 62 -7.02 6.06 -9.25
C LEU A 62 -7.92 7.28 -9.04
N ASP A 63 -9.17 7.05 -8.65
CA ASP A 63 -10.12 8.13 -8.40
C ASP A 63 -9.68 9.04 -7.25
N ALA A 64 -9.00 8.47 -6.27
CA ALA A 64 -8.41 9.21 -5.16
C ALA A 64 -7.02 9.78 -5.49
N LYS A 65 -6.51 9.52 -6.68
CA LYS A 65 -5.19 9.97 -7.16
C LYS A 65 -4.02 9.45 -6.32
N LEU A 66 -4.21 8.30 -5.68
CA LEU A 66 -3.15 7.63 -4.90
C LEU A 66 -2.25 6.78 -5.77
N VAL A 67 -2.73 6.36 -6.93
CA VAL A 67 -1.95 5.61 -7.92
C VAL A 67 -2.11 6.26 -9.29
N LYS A 68 -1.20 5.95 -10.17
CA LYS A 68 -1.20 6.37 -11.57
C LYS A 68 -1.23 5.13 -12.46
N CYS A 69 -1.69 5.28 -13.68
CA CYS A 69 -1.58 4.22 -14.68
C CYS A 69 -1.06 4.78 -16.00
N CYS A 70 -0.37 3.94 -16.73
CA CYS A 70 0.04 4.23 -18.10
C CYS A 70 -0.04 2.97 -18.94
N LYS A 71 -0.29 3.17 -20.23
CA LYS A 71 -0.39 2.09 -21.19
C LYS A 71 0.99 1.82 -21.76
N LYS A 72 1.44 0.55 -21.69
CA LYS A 72 2.68 0.09 -22.34
C LYS A 72 2.35 -1.11 -23.21
N GLY A 73 2.22 -0.87 -24.52
CA GLY A 73 1.77 -1.90 -25.45
C GLY A 73 0.35 -2.34 -25.15
N THR A 74 0.16 -3.63 -24.90
CA THR A 74 -1.14 -4.21 -24.54
C THR A 74 -1.42 -4.21 -23.04
N TYR A 75 -0.42 -3.82 -22.23
CA TYR A 75 -0.54 -3.83 -20.77
C TYR A 75 -0.83 -2.43 -20.22
N VAL A 76 -1.62 -2.40 -19.15
CA VAL A 76 -1.78 -1.20 -18.34
C VAL A 76 -0.93 -1.37 -17.09
N ILE A 77 -0.02 -0.43 -16.86
CA ILE A 77 0.93 -0.47 -15.76
C ILE A 77 0.52 0.57 -14.72
N TYR A 78 0.43 0.13 -13.48
CA TYR A 78 0.08 0.98 -12.34
C TYR A 78 1.32 1.28 -11.50
N SER A 79 1.34 2.46 -10.92
CA SER A 79 2.45 2.90 -10.05
C SER A 79 1.96 3.91 -9.03
N ILE A 80 2.74 4.10 -7.97
CA ILE A 80 2.50 5.19 -6.99
C ILE A 80 3.33 6.37 -7.47
N GLY A 81 3.89 6.73 -8.21
CA GLY A 81 4.69 7.82 -8.76
C GLY A 81 4.92 9.06 -7.88
N ASP A 82 4.20 9.21 -6.78
CA ASP A 82 4.31 10.37 -5.91
C ASP A 82 5.08 10.01 -4.62
N PRO A 83 6.26 10.61 -4.39
CA PRO A 83 7.02 10.35 -3.16
C PRO A 83 6.26 10.64 -1.87
N LEU A 84 5.34 11.61 -1.89
CA LEU A 84 4.54 11.97 -0.71
C LEU A 84 3.63 10.82 -0.27
N VAL A 85 3.01 10.11 -1.22
CA VAL A 85 2.17 8.94 -0.93
C VAL A 85 3.03 7.82 -0.33
N ILE A 86 4.23 7.63 -0.84
CA ILE A 86 5.17 6.62 -0.36
C ILE A 86 5.63 6.94 1.07
N GLU A 87 5.94 8.19 1.35
CA GLU A 87 6.27 8.66 2.70
C GLU A 87 5.13 8.43 3.68
N PHE A 88 3.92 8.69 3.24
CA PHE A 88 2.72 8.46 4.05
C PHE A 88 2.56 6.98 4.39
N LEU A 89 2.71 6.09 3.43
CA LEU A 89 2.64 4.64 3.66
C LEU A 89 3.72 4.17 4.63
N SER A 90 4.92 4.70 4.50
CA SER A 90 6.02 4.42 5.41
C SER A 90 5.69 4.85 6.84
N SER A 91 5.13 6.04 7.01
CA SER A 91 4.72 6.56 8.32
C SER A 91 3.59 5.74 8.93
N LEU A 92 2.61 5.35 8.11
CA LEU A 92 1.52 4.48 8.53
C LEU A 92 2.07 3.14 9.03
N TRP A 93 3.01 2.56 8.31
CA TRP A 93 3.66 1.30 8.70
C TRP A 93 4.35 1.43 10.05
N LYS A 94 5.12 2.50 10.26
CA LYS A 94 5.81 2.78 11.53
C LYS A 94 4.84 2.89 12.70
N ILE A 95 3.74 3.59 12.50
CA ILE A 95 2.70 3.75 13.52
C ILE A 95 2.11 2.39 13.88
N CYS A 96 1.81 1.58 12.89
CA CYS A 96 1.26 0.25 13.12
C CYS A 96 2.24 -0.66 13.86
N GLU A 97 3.51 -0.66 13.48
CA GLU A 97 4.55 -1.44 14.16
C GLU A 97 4.71 -1.01 15.62
N ASP A 98 4.71 0.29 15.87
CA ASP A 98 4.92 0.85 17.20
C ASP A 98 3.73 0.62 18.12
N ARG A 99 2.51 0.69 17.58
CA ARG A 99 1.28 0.72 18.37
C ARG A 99 0.59 -0.63 18.50
N LEU A 100 0.75 -1.53 17.52
CA LEU A 100 0.01 -2.78 17.47
C LEU A 100 0.93 -3.95 17.83
N SER A 101 0.78 -4.46 19.05
CA SER A 101 1.58 -5.58 19.56
C SER A 101 1.40 -6.85 18.72
N ASP A 102 0.24 -7.04 18.10
CA ASP A 102 -0.06 -8.20 17.25
C ASP A 102 0.83 -8.28 16.02
N ILE A 103 1.34 -7.15 15.54
CA ILE A 103 2.24 -7.13 14.38
C ILE A 103 3.55 -7.85 14.69
N LYS A 104 4.10 -7.68 15.89
CA LYS A 104 5.32 -8.42 16.32
C LYS A 104 5.06 -9.92 16.36
N GLN A 105 3.90 -10.33 16.84
CA GLN A 105 3.51 -11.73 16.89
C GLN A 105 3.35 -12.31 15.48
N ILE A 106 2.71 -11.60 14.58
CA ILE A 106 2.55 -11.99 13.17
C ILE A 106 3.91 -12.14 12.49
N LYS A 107 4.84 -11.20 12.72
CA LYS A 107 6.21 -11.30 12.22
C LYS A 107 6.92 -12.56 12.75
N THR A 108 6.75 -12.85 14.02
CA THR A 108 7.33 -14.04 14.64
C THR A 108 6.75 -15.31 14.02
N GLU A 109 5.43 -15.36 13.81
CA GLU A 109 4.76 -16.48 13.14
C GLU A 109 5.28 -16.67 11.72
N LEU A 110 5.44 -15.58 10.97
CA LEU A 110 5.98 -15.60 9.62
C LEU A 110 7.40 -16.16 9.59
N GLU A 111 8.24 -15.73 10.52
CA GLU A 111 9.62 -16.20 10.67
C GLU A 111 9.68 -17.69 11.02
N LEU A 112 8.74 -18.17 11.86
CA LEU A 112 8.65 -19.58 12.25
C LEU A 112 8.14 -20.48 11.14
N GLN A 113 7.15 -20.00 10.35
CA GLN A 113 6.60 -20.75 9.21
C GLN A 113 7.53 -20.80 8.01
N TYR A 114 8.38 -19.81 7.86
CA TYR A 114 9.32 -19.70 6.75
C TYR A 114 10.73 -19.47 7.27
N PRO A 115 11.33 -20.49 7.91
CA PRO A 115 12.71 -20.36 8.45
C PRO A 115 13.75 -20.08 7.37
N GLU A 116 13.43 -20.38 6.11
CA GLU A 116 14.25 -20.03 4.95
C GLU A 116 14.36 -18.52 4.76
N VAL A 117 13.29 -17.81 5.08
CA VAL A 117 13.27 -16.33 5.08
C VAL A 117 14.12 -15.79 6.22
N GLN A 118 14.21 -16.54 7.34
CA GLN A 118 15.09 -16.18 8.46
C GLN A 118 16.55 -16.31 8.11
N THR A 119 16.91 -17.29 7.27
CA THR A 119 18.30 -17.54 6.88
C THR A 119 18.76 -16.64 5.74
N ILE A 120 17.87 -16.23 4.87
CA ILE A 120 18.14 -15.22 3.84
C ILE A 120 18.13 -13.84 4.48
N THR A 121 17.51 -13.75 5.58
CA THR A 121 17.96 -13.00 6.68
C THR A 121 16.97 -12.03 7.27
N LYS A 122 16.82 -12.16 8.53
CA LYS A 122 16.49 -11.03 9.40
C LYS A 122 17.17 -9.73 8.92
N HIS A 123 18.39 -9.83 8.42
CA HIS A 123 19.16 -8.69 7.94
C HIS A 123 18.62 -8.14 6.61
N ASP A 124 18.32 -9.01 5.64
CA ASP A 124 17.75 -8.58 4.35
C ASP A 124 16.32 -8.11 4.49
N LEU A 125 15.55 -8.75 5.36
CA LEU A 125 14.20 -8.32 5.66
C LEU A 125 14.21 -6.95 6.36
N LEU A 126 15.11 -6.78 7.33
CA LEU A 126 15.32 -5.51 8.03
C LEU A 126 15.88 -4.44 7.11
N GLU A 127 16.76 -4.79 6.18
CA GLU A 127 17.25 -3.85 5.17
C GLU A 127 16.18 -3.47 4.16
N LYS A 128 15.37 -4.43 3.72
CA LYS A 128 14.21 -4.14 2.87
C LYS A 128 13.20 -3.26 3.59
N MET A 129 12.97 -3.53 4.85
CA MET A 129 12.10 -2.69 5.69
C MET A 129 12.73 -1.31 5.92
N LYS A 130 14.02 -1.23 6.18
CA LYS A 130 14.75 0.04 6.29
C LYS A 130 14.75 0.81 4.97
N LYS A 131 14.93 0.14 3.85
CA LYS A 131 14.84 0.75 2.52
C LYS A 131 13.44 1.29 2.26
N ARG A 132 12.40 0.55 2.62
CA ARG A 132 11.01 1.04 2.59
C ARG A 132 10.84 2.28 3.44
N LEU A 133 11.44 2.29 4.62
CA LEU A 133 11.29 3.38 5.58
C LEU A 133 12.15 4.59 5.25
N LEU A 134 13.24 4.43 4.51
CA LEU A 134 14.23 5.49 4.23
C LEU A 134 14.12 6.05 2.81
N PHE A 135 13.64 5.27 1.84
CA PHE A 135 13.55 5.67 0.44
C PHE A 135 12.14 6.09 0.03
N PHE A 136 11.28 6.13 0.96
CA PHE A 136 9.93 6.64 0.76
C PHE A 136 9.76 7.96 1.49
#